data_771b690ce5cb4117770552778848c888
#
_entry.id   771b690ce5cb4117770552778848c888
#
_cell.length_a   1.000
_cell.length_b   1.000
_cell.length_c   1.000
_cell.angle_alpha   90.00
_cell.angle_beta   90.00
_cell.angle_gamma   90.00
#
_symmetry.space_group_name_H-M   'P 1'
#
loop_
_entity.id
_entity.type
_entity.pdbx_description
1 polymer ?
#
loop_
_entity_poly.entity_id
_entity_poly.type
_entity_poly.pdbx_seq_one_letter_code
_entity_poly.pdbx_strand_id
1 'polypeptide(L)'
;MVKLVYNAIKNINKNLIIAKKSNYIFKEKITIFNTLTSLYFKSVFLPIKSEVSHVIFGFKVTAYNFGTLLFLFKEIFITKDYFFESDTKTPKIIDCGANIGMSVLYFKFIFPNCSIIAFEPNPRAFYLLKKNIEQNNLKNIVIYNLALSDVKGEINFFTGTDDQILLASTIKERGGIHQIKIETELLSTFLTESIDLIKMDIEGSETKVIKDLVLTQKISVSKQYIIEYPHKIDNEKSSLSSFLIPFEKTGFDYNIKTSFLQNGCFQDVLLYVYKDENIH
;
A
#
# COMPACT_ATOMS: atom_id res chain seq x y z
N MET A 1 14.96 21.30 26.12
CA MET A 1 14.99 22.26 25.01
C MET A 1 16.10 21.94 23.99
N VAL A 2 17.39 21.88 24.39
CA VAL A 2 18.53 21.61 23.46
C VAL A 2 18.39 20.33 22.64
N LYS A 3 18.01 19.19 23.24
CA LYS A 3 17.80 17.91 22.55
C LYS A 3 16.68 17.98 21.49
N LEU A 4 15.62 18.75 21.76
CA LEU A 4 14.50 18.93 20.83
C LEU A 4 14.93 19.75 19.60
N VAL A 5 15.67 20.85 19.83
CA VAL A 5 16.22 21.68 18.74
C VAL A 5 17.21 20.90 17.90
N TYR A 6 18.10 20.13 18.54
CA TYR A 6 19.04 19.26 17.84
C TYR A 6 18.33 18.23 16.95
N ASN A 7 17.31 17.54 17.47
CA ASN A 7 16.52 16.57 16.70
C ASN A 7 15.79 17.23 15.52
N ALA A 8 15.26 18.44 15.71
CA ALA A 8 14.60 19.19 14.66
C ALA A 8 15.57 19.52 13.51
N ILE A 9 16.76 20.07 13.82
CA ILE A 9 17.80 20.37 12.82
C ILE A 9 18.24 19.10 12.09
N LYS A 10 18.48 18.00 12.82
CA LYS A 10 18.84 16.71 12.23
C LYS A 10 17.79 16.20 11.25
N ASN A 11 16.50 16.32 11.58
CA ASN A 11 15.42 15.91 10.69
C ASN A 11 15.27 16.82 9.46
N ILE A 12 15.42 18.15 9.62
CA ILE A 12 15.43 19.08 8.49
C ILE A 12 16.54 18.70 7.50
N ASN A 13 17.76 18.46 7.99
CA ASN A 13 18.89 18.04 7.14
C ASN A 13 18.60 16.68 6.46
N LYS A 14 18.04 15.71 7.18
CA LYS A 14 17.62 14.42 6.62
C LYS A 14 16.59 14.60 5.50
N ASN A 15 15.56 15.42 5.73
CA ASN A 15 14.52 15.70 4.74
C ASN A 15 15.07 16.40 3.50
N LEU A 16 16.04 17.32 3.67
CA LEU A 16 16.72 17.97 2.56
C LEU A 16 17.51 16.96 1.71
N ILE A 17 18.22 16.03 2.36
CA ILE A 17 18.98 14.98 1.67
C ILE A 17 18.03 14.06 0.91
N ILE A 18 16.92 13.64 1.53
CA ILE A 18 15.89 12.81 0.88
C ILE A 18 15.34 13.53 -0.36
N ALA A 19 14.92 14.78 -0.23
CA ALA A 19 14.39 15.55 -1.35
C ALA A 19 15.41 15.72 -2.48
N LYS A 20 16.67 16.02 -2.16
CA LYS A 20 17.75 16.14 -3.16
C LYS A 20 18.01 14.84 -3.92
N LYS A 21 18.03 13.71 -3.20
CA LYS A 21 18.31 12.37 -3.77
C LYS A 21 17.12 11.76 -4.48
N SER A 22 15.90 12.27 -4.28
CA SER A 22 14.71 11.74 -4.91
C SER A 22 14.75 11.93 -6.43
N ASN A 23 14.20 10.95 -7.16
CA ASN A 23 14.12 11.01 -8.63
C ASN A 23 12.86 11.80 -9.08
N TYR A 24 12.78 13.07 -8.65
CA TYR A 24 11.71 14.02 -8.95
C TYR A 24 12.28 15.29 -9.60
N ILE A 25 11.46 16.04 -10.34
CA ILE A 25 11.88 17.35 -10.88
C ILE A 25 12.06 18.37 -9.75
N PHE A 26 12.77 19.46 -10.01
CA PHE A 26 13.14 20.44 -8.99
C PHE A 26 11.95 20.99 -8.18
N LYS A 27 10.84 21.33 -8.84
CA LYS A 27 9.63 21.81 -8.18
C LYS A 27 9.04 20.78 -7.19
N GLU A 28 9.04 19.52 -7.60
CA GLU A 28 8.56 18.41 -6.76
C GLU A 28 9.50 18.14 -5.59
N LYS A 29 10.83 18.29 -5.76
CA LYS A 29 11.80 18.20 -4.66
C LYS A 29 11.53 19.23 -3.57
N ILE A 30 11.16 20.45 -3.94
CA ILE A 30 10.75 21.49 -2.98
C ILE A 30 9.49 21.06 -2.25
N THR A 31 8.49 20.53 -2.97
CA THR A 31 7.25 20.01 -2.37
C THR A 31 7.54 18.88 -1.39
N ILE A 32 8.39 17.92 -1.77
CA ILE A 32 8.84 16.81 -0.91
C ILE A 32 9.47 17.34 0.38
N PHE A 33 10.44 18.25 0.26
CA PHE A 33 11.11 18.82 1.43
C PHE A 33 10.13 19.51 2.39
N ASN A 34 9.25 20.34 1.85
CA ASN A 34 8.24 21.06 2.62
C ASN A 34 7.24 20.11 3.28
N THR A 35 6.75 19.11 2.55
CA THR A 35 5.80 18.10 3.06
C THR A 35 6.44 17.27 4.18
N LEU A 36 7.63 16.70 3.97
CA LEU A 36 8.35 15.92 4.98
C LEU A 36 8.59 16.73 6.25
N THR A 37 9.02 17.98 6.09
CA THR A 37 9.33 18.86 7.21
C THR A 37 8.07 19.27 7.96
N SER A 38 7.03 19.68 7.26
CA SER A 38 5.74 20.05 7.85
C SER A 38 5.08 18.88 8.59
N LEU A 39 5.01 17.70 7.96
CA LEU A 39 4.43 16.51 8.59
C LEU A 39 5.24 16.07 9.83
N TYR A 40 6.58 16.13 9.76
CA TYR A 40 7.42 15.83 10.91
C TYR A 40 7.12 16.76 12.08
N PHE A 41 7.11 18.09 11.87
CA PHE A 41 6.81 19.02 12.94
C PHE A 41 5.40 18.85 13.49
N LYS A 42 4.40 18.63 12.63
CA LYS A 42 3.03 18.38 13.06
C LYS A 42 2.91 17.09 13.86
N SER A 43 3.63 16.02 13.48
CA SER A 43 3.60 14.75 14.20
C SER A 43 4.25 14.82 15.59
N VAL A 44 5.21 15.74 15.79
CA VAL A 44 5.92 15.91 17.08
C VAL A 44 5.23 16.90 18.01
N PHE A 45 4.69 17.99 17.46
CA PHE A 45 4.24 19.14 18.27
C PHE A 45 2.72 19.27 18.37
N LEU A 46 1.96 18.63 17.48
CA LEU A 46 0.49 18.71 17.57
C LEU A 46 -0.06 17.49 18.31
N PRO A 47 -1.13 17.68 19.10
CA PRO A 47 -1.77 16.55 19.79
C PRO A 47 -2.35 15.57 18.77
N ILE A 48 -2.38 14.31 19.15
CA ILE A 48 -3.06 13.26 18.38
C ILE A 48 -4.55 13.61 18.36
N LYS A 49 -5.08 13.80 17.15
CA LYS A 49 -6.51 14.01 16.90
C LYS A 49 -7.06 12.79 16.17
N SER A 50 -8.36 12.63 16.21
CA SER A 50 -9.04 11.53 15.51
C SER A 50 -8.92 11.58 13.99
N GLU A 51 -8.68 12.75 13.41
CA GLU A 51 -8.40 12.94 11.99
C GLU A 51 -7.55 14.20 11.77
N VAL A 52 -6.62 14.11 10.84
CA VAL A 52 -5.79 15.24 10.41
C VAL A 52 -5.83 15.34 8.89
N SER A 53 -5.57 16.55 8.36
CA SER A 53 -5.48 16.75 6.92
C SER A 53 -4.21 17.50 6.54
N HIS A 54 -3.66 17.15 5.38
CA HIS A 54 -2.51 17.83 4.78
C HIS A 54 -2.63 17.80 3.24
N VAL A 55 -1.98 18.76 2.58
CA VAL A 55 -1.92 18.77 1.11
C VAL A 55 -0.60 18.15 0.66
N ILE A 56 -0.68 17.12 -0.20
CA ILE A 56 0.45 16.38 -0.75
C ILE A 56 0.32 16.36 -2.27
N PHE A 57 1.26 16.95 -2.99
CA PHE A 57 1.24 17.06 -4.45
C PHE A 57 -0.09 17.58 -5.05
N GLY A 58 -0.75 18.49 -4.33
CA GLY A 58 -2.04 19.06 -4.72
C GLY A 58 -3.27 18.30 -4.22
N PHE A 59 -3.10 17.06 -3.74
CA PHE A 59 -4.19 16.31 -3.12
C PHE A 59 -4.36 16.70 -1.65
N LYS A 60 -5.59 16.97 -1.24
CA LYS A 60 -5.95 17.06 0.17
C LYS A 60 -6.08 15.64 0.72
N VAL A 61 -5.26 15.29 1.69
CA VAL A 61 -5.23 13.95 2.30
C VAL A 61 -5.69 14.04 3.75
N THR A 62 -6.70 13.25 4.09
CA THR A 62 -7.15 13.04 5.47
C THR A 62 -6.63 11.70 5.97
N ALA A 63 -6.05 11.69 7.15
CA ALA A 63 -5.46 10.51 7.78
C ALA A 63 -5.78 10.49 9.28
N TYR A 64 -5.50 9.39 9.94
CA TYR A 64 -5.69 9.21 11.38
C TYR A 64 -4.87 10.20 12.21
N ASN A 65 -3.61 10.37 11.87
CA ASN A 65 -2.68 11.28 12.51
C ASN A 65 -1.53 11.66 11.55
N PHE A 66 -0.74 12.66 11.93
CA PHE A 66 0.37 13.12 11.10
C PHE A 66 1.54 12.14 11.03
N GLY A 67 1.73 11.27 12.04
CA GLY A 67 2.76 10.23 12.03
C GLY A 67 2.48 9.18 10.96
N THR A 68 1.26 8.66 10.94
CA THR A 68 0.77 7.75 9.88
C THR A 68 0.91 8.37 8.49
N LEU A 69 0.47 9.63 8.34
CA LEU A 69 0.56 10.30 7.04
C LEU A 69 2.01 10.51 6.59
N LEU A 70 2.92 10.83 7.51
CA LEU A 70 4.35 10.95 7.22
C LEU A 70 4.96 9.60 6.80
N PHE A 71 4.55 8.50 7.46
CA PHE A 71 5.00 7.15 7.13
C PHE A 71 4.57 6.77 5.72
N LEU A 72 3.26 6.82 5.43
CA LEU A 72 2.70 6.47 4.12
C LEU A 72 3.24 7.37 2.99
N PHE A 73 3.47 8.67 3.28
CA PHE A 73 4.08 9.56 2.30
C PHE A 73 5.51 9.15 1.93
N LYS A 74 6.31 8.73 2.92
CA LYS A 74 7.68 8.25 2.65
C LYS A 74 7.66 6.97 1.83
N GLU A 75 6.88 5.99 2.24
CA GLU A 75 6.80 4.68 1.63
C GLU A 75 6.30 4.76 0.18
N ILE A 76 5.21 5.46 -0.05
CA ILE A 76 4.53 5.42 -1.35
C ILE A 76 5.09 6.48 -2.31
N PHE A 77 5.30 7.72 -1.85
CA PHE A 77 5.74 8.80 -2.73
C PHE A 77 7.26 8.96 -2.78
N ILE A 78 8.02 8.67 -1.72
CA ILE A 78 9.46 8.88 -1.71
C ILE A 78 10.21 7.65 -2.18
N THR A 79 9.94 6.47 -1.58
CA THR A 79 10.57 5.21 -1.99
C THR A 79 9.95 4.64 -3.27
N LYS A 80 8.74 5.14 -3.65
CA LYS A 80 8.00 4.75 -4.85
C LYS A 80 7.73 3.24 -4.90
N ASP A 81 7.37 2.65 -3.75
CA ASP A 81 7.19 1.21 -3.63
C ASP A 81 6.08 0.66 -4.55
N TYR A 82 5.14 1.50 -4.95
CA TYR A 82 4.06 1.12 -5.89
C TYR A 82 4.24 1.70 -7.29
N PHE A 83 5.47 2.12 -7.66
CA PHE A 83 5.74 2.56 -9.02
C PHE A 83 5.74 1.37 -9.98
N PHE A 84 5.10 1.56 -11.12
CA PHE A 84 5.11 0.62 -12.24
C PHE A 84 5.14 1.38 -13.57
N GLU A 85 5.58 0.73 -14.60
CA GLU A 85 5.55 1.24 -15.97
C GLU A 85 4.35 0.68 -16.72
N SER A 86 3.77 1.47 -17.61
CA SER A 86 2.63 1.07 -18.42
C SER A 86 2.71 1.69 -19.82
N ASP A 87 2.39 0.89 -20.83
CA ASP A 87 2.33 1.31 -22.24
C ASP A 87 1.13 2.23 -22.52
N THR A 88 0.18 2.29 -21.60
CA THR A 88 -1.01 3.14 -21.70
C THR A 88 -0.98 4.29 -20.71
N LYS A 89 -1.58 5.43 -21.11
CA LYS A 89 -1.81 6.56 -20.21
C LYS A 89 -3.05 6.40 -19.32
N THR A 90 -3.81 5.34 -19.53
CA THR A 90 -5.05 5.03 -18.82
C THR A 90 -5.06 3.61 -18.27
N PRO A 91 -4.02 3.21 -17.50
CA PRO A 91 -3.92 1.83 -17.01
C PRO A 91 -5.09 1.46 -16.12
N LYS A 92 -5.45 0.16 -16.13
CA LYS A 92 -6.42 -0.43 -15.24
C LYS A 92 -5.69 -1.05 -14.07
N ILE A 93 -6.03 -0.60 -12.88
CA ILE A 93 -5.33 -0.95 -11.64
C ILE A 93 -6.32 -1.58 -10.67
N ILE A 94 -5.89 -2.65 -10.03
CA ILE A 94 -6.56 -3.20 -8.85
C ILE A 94 -5.66 -2.95 -7.64
N ASP A 95 -6.22 -2.31 -6.62
CA ASP A 95 -5.55 -2.00 -5.37
C ASP A 95 -6.16 -2.82 -4.23
N CYS A 96 -5.53 -3.94 -3.92
CA CYS A 96 -5.91 -4.80 -2.81
C CYS A 96 -5.23 -4.29 -1.54
N GLY A 97 -6.03 -3.81 -0.57
CA GLY A 97 -5.53 -3.17 0.65
C GLY A 97 -5.22 -1.69 0.46
N ALA A 98 -6.21 -0.91 0.01
CA ALA A 98 -6.02 0.50 -0.31
C ALA A 98 -5.83 1.40 0.93
N ASN A 99 -6.07 0.88 2.13
CA ASN A 99 -5.98 1.62 3.39
C ASN A 99 -6.75 2.96 3.30
N ILE A 100 -6.14 4.08 3.70
CA ILE A 100 -6.74 5.41 3.58
C ILE A 100 -6.69 5.99 2.15
N GLY A 101 -6.21 5.22 1.16
CA GLY A 101 -6.15 5.61 -0.25
C GLY A 101 -4.88 6.35 -0.68
N MET A 102 -3.78 6.22 0.07
CA MET A 102 -2.51 6.85 -0.35
C MET A 102 -1.96 6.24 -1.64
N SER A 103 -2.10 4.93 -1.85
CA SER A 103 -1.81 4.22 -3.10
C SER A 103 -2.68 4.74 -4.26
N VAL A 104 -4.00 4.89 -4.03
CA VAL A 104 -4.94 5.46 -5.01
C VAL A 104 -4.51 6.85 -5.44
N LEU A 105 -4.16 7.73 -4.49
CA LEU A 105 -3.67 9.08 -4.78
C LEU A 105 -2.36 9.05 -5.56
N TYR A 106 -1.45 8.13 -5.23
CA TYR A 106 -0.20 7.96 -5.94
C TYR A 106 -0.42 7.49 -7.39
N PHE A 107 -1.28 6.51 -7.61
CA PHE A 107 -1.64 6.08 -8.96
C PHE A 107 -2.27 7.21 -9.78
N LYS A 108 -3.14 8.03 -9.18
CA LYS A 108 -3.70 9.23 -9.82
C LYS A 108 -2.66 10.32 -10.06
N PHE A 109 -1.60 10.39 -9.25
CA PHE A 109 -0.49 11.31 -9.46
C PHE A 109 0.35 10.91 -10.67
N ILE A 110 0.68 9.62 -10.84
CA ILE A 110 1.49 9.15 -11.97
C ILE A 110 0.67 8.92 -13.24
N PHE A 111 -0.59 8.49 -13.11
CA PHE A 111 -1.54 8.24 -14.21
C PHE A 111 -2.89 8.90 -13.92
N PRO A 112 -3.09 10.21 -14.19
CA PRO A 112 -4.30 10.93 -13.80
C PRO A 112 -5.60 10.31 -14.33
N ASN A 113 -5.55 9.65 -15.47
CA ASN A 113 -6.71 9.05 -16.15
C ASN A 113 -6.83 7.53 -15.96
N CYS A 114 -6.04 6.91 -15.08
CA CYS A 114 -6.17 5.48 -14.79
C CYS A 114 -7.56 5.14 -14.24
N SER A 115 -8.01 3.90 -14.42
CA SER A 115 -9.15 3.34 -13.71
C SER A 115 -8.67 2.45 -12.56
N ILE A 116 -9.35 2.55 -11.41
CA ILE A 116 -8.94 1.83 -10.20
C ILE A 116 -10.13 1.12 -9.61
N ILE A 117 -9.97 -0.17 -9.28
CA ILE A 117 -10.83 -0.90 -8.36
C ILE A 117 -10.04 -1.09 -7.07
N ALA A 118 -10.54 -0.59 -5.95
CA ALA A 118 -9.83 -0.65 -4.68
C ALA A 118 -10.64 -1.38 -3.61
N PHE A 119 -9.95 -2.22 -2.84
CA PHE A 119 -10.50 -3.01 -1.74
C PHE A 119 -9.85 -2.59 -0.43
N GLU A 120 -10.67 -2.32 0.56
CA GLU A 120 -10.21 -2.04 1.92
C GLU A 120 -11.21 -2.62 2.93
N PRO A 121 -10.81 -3.66 3.68
CA PRO A 121 -11.70 -4.32 4.63
C PRO A 121 -11.99 -3.53 5.90
N ASN A 122 -11.02 -2.74 6.40
CA ASN A 122 -11.20 -1.99 7.63
C ASN A 122 -12.22 -0.84 7.43
N PRO A 123 -13.38 -0.84 8.10
CA PRO A 123 -14.41 0.18 7.87
C PRO A 123 -13.94 1.63 8.10
N ARG A 124 -13.02 1.83 9.05
CA ARG A 124 -12.47 3.14 9.36
C ARG A 124 -11.49 3.62 8.28
N ALA A 125 -10.62 2.72 7.80
CA ALA A 125 -9.74 3.00 6.67
C ALA A 125 -10.55 3.26 5.39
N PHE A 126 -11.57 2.43 5.14
CA PHE A 126 -12.47 2.59 4.00
C PHE A 126 -13.21 3.94 4.01
N TYR A 127 -13.66 4.39 5.19
CA TYR A 127 -14.26 5.73 5.33
C TYR A 127 -13.27 6.83 4.90
N LEU A 128 -11.99 6.73 5.32
CA LEU A 128 -10.96 7.70 4.94
C LEU A 128 -10.60 7.60 3.46
N LEU A 129 -10.52 6.39 2.89
CA LEU A 129 -10.35 6.14 1.47
C LEU A 129 -11.43 6.87 0.66
N LYS A 130 -12.70 6.63 1.00
CA LYS A 130 -13.84 7.29 0.36
C LYS A 130 -13.74 8.81 0.46
N LYS A 131 -13.46 9.34 1.65
CA LYS A 131 -13.29 10.77 1.91
C LYS A 131 -12.16 11.37 1.07
N ASN A 132 -11.02 10.66 0.95
CA ASN A 132 -9.86 11.11 0.18
C ASN A 132 -10.15 11.13 -1.33
N ILE A 133 -10.96 10.22 -1.83
CA ILE A 133 -11.42 10.21 -3.23
C ILE A 133 -12.37 11.39 -3.48
N GLU A 134 -13.40 11.56 -2.64
CA GLU A 134 -14.43 12.56 -2.80
C GLU A 134 -13.89 13.99 -2.69
N GLN A 135 -13.07 14.29 -1.67
CA GLN A 135 -12.54 15.65 -1.46
C GLN A 135 -11.55 16.12 -2.54
N ASN A 136 -11.02 15.18 -3.34
CA ASN A 136 -10.14 15.47 -4.48
C ASN A 136 -10.87 15.33 -5.83
N ASN A 137 -12.18 15.07 -5.83
CA ASN A 137 -13.01 14.89 -7.04
C ASN A 137 -12.43 13.85 -8.01
N LEU A 138 -11.79 12.78 -7.50
CA LEU A 138 -11.16 11.75 -8.33
C LEU A 138 -12.24 10.95 -9.08
N LYS A 139 -11.94 10.62 -10.34
CA LYS A 139 -12.85 9.90 -11.24
C LYS A 139 -12.28 8.51 -11.60
N ASN A 140 -13.14 7.64 -12.14
CA ASN A 140 -12.80 6.30 -12.58
C ASN A 140 -12.24 5.45 -11.42
N ILE A 141 -12.88 5.50 -10.26
CA ILE A 141 -12.53 4.70 -9.08
C ILE A 141 -13.79 4.03 -8.56
N VAL A 142 -13.70 2.73 -8.36
CA VAL A 142 -14.71 1.92 -7.66
C VAL A 142 -14.07 1.39 -6.39
N ILE A 143 -14.75 1.48 -5.26
CA ILE A 143 -14.22 1.03 -3.96
C ILE A 143 -15.16 0.02 -3.31
N TYR A 144 -14.58 -1.00 -2.67
CA TYR A 144 -15.31 -2.06 -1.96
C TYR A 144 -14.81 -2.19 -0.53
N ASN A 145 -15.72 -2.20 0.44
CA ASN A 145 -15.38 -2.50 1.84
C ASN A 145 -15.46 -4.01 2.06
N LEU A 146 -14.51 -4.72 1.48
CA LEU A 146 -14.41 -6.18 1.45
C LEU A 146 -12.97 -6.61 1.71
N ALA A 147 -12.77 -7.75 2.34
CA ALA A 147 -11.51 -8.47 2.31
C ALA A 147 -11.46 -9.40 1.09
N LEU A 148 -10.25 -9.68 0.62
CA LEU A 148 -10.02 -10.65 -0.44
C LEU A 148 -9.47 -11.95 0.16
N SER A 149 -9.95 -13.08 -0.34
CA SER A 149 -9.58 -14.42 0.15
C SER A 149 -9.74 -15.46 -0.96
N ASP A 150 -9.49 -16.74 -0.63
CA ASP A 150 -9.78 -17.90 -1.50
C ASP A 150 -11.19 -18.46 -1.30
N VAL A 151 -11.98 -17.85 -0.43
CA VAL A 151 -13.38 -18.23 -0.17
C VAL A 151 -14.25 -16.99 0.04
N LYS A 152 -15.49 -17.06 -0.46
CA LYS A 152 -16.52 -16.07 -0.16
C LYS A 152 -17.18 -16.36 1.19
N GLY A 153 -17.42 -15.34 1.99
CA GLY A 153 -18.07 -15.49 3.28
C GLY A 153 -17.68 -14.38 4.27
N GLU A 154 -17.41 -14.75 5.50
CA GLU A 154 -16.93 -13.85 6.55
C GLU A 154 -15.65 -14.39 7.18
N ILE A 155 -14.75 -13.48 7.54
CA ILE A 155 -13.54 -13.79 8.31
C ILE A 155 -13.42 -12.91 9.54
N ASN A 156 -12.65 -13.40 10.51
CA ASN A 156 -12.19 -12.58 11.61
C ASN A 156 -11.06 -11.68 11.15
N PHE A 157 -11.17 -10.40 11.44
CA PHE A 157 -10.18 -9.40 11.13
C PHE A 157 -9.77 -8.70 12.43
N PHE A 158 -8.47 -8.57 12.63
CA PHE A 158 -7.90 -8.05 13.86
C PHE A 158 -7.43 -6.62 13.62
N THR A 159 -7.83 -5.70 14.48
CA THR A 159 -7.47 -4.29 14.41
C THR A 159 -6.78 -3.84 15.68
N GLY A 160 -5.82 -2.92 15.56
CA GLY A 160 -5.19 -2.27 16.70
C GLY A 160 -6.09 -1.24 17.37
N THR A 161 -5.60 -0.69 18.47
CA THR A 161 -6.17 0.51 19.11
C THR A 161 -5.96 1.74 18.21
N ASP A 162 -6.55 2.88 18.58
CA ASP A 162 -6.44 4.15 17.83
C ASP A 162 -4.99 4.58 17.56
N ASP A 163 -4.02 4.16 18.37
CA ASP A 163 -2.59 4.45 18.20
C ASP A 163 -1.88 3.43 17.28
N GLN A 164 -2.52 2.27 17.01
CA GLN A 164 -1.99 1.15 16.23
C GLN A 164 -2.81 0.88 14.96
N ILE A 165 -3.38 1.89 14.38
CA ILE A 165 -4.38 1.81 13.29
C ILE A 165 -3.82 1.19 12.00
N LEU A 166 -2.51 1.26 11.78
CA LEU A 166 -1.85 0.60 10.64
C LEU A 166 -1.72 -0.93 10.83
N LEU A 167 -1.92 -1.44 12.05
CA LEU A 167 -1.84 -2.86 12.38
C LEU A 167 -3.21 -3.51 12.23
N ALA A 168 -3.72 -3.60 11.02
CA ALA A 168 -4.96 -4.31 10.74
C ALA A 168 -4.65 -5.52 9.85
N SER A 169 -4.95 -6.74 10.32
CA SER A 169 -4.51 -7.96 9.64
C SER A 169 -5.50 -9.10 9.82
N THR A 170 -5.50 -10.05 8.90
CA THR A 170 -6.16 -11.34 9.07
C THR A 170 -5.41 -12.25 10.06
N ILE A 171 -4.17 -11.89 10.41
CA ILE A 171 -3.32 -12.59 11.34
C ILE A 171 -3.40 -11.91 12.70
N LYS A 172 -3.87 -12.62 13.73
CA LYS A 172 -4.10 -12.08 15.06
C LYS A 172 -2.86 -11.42 15.68
N GLU A 173 -1.71 -12.06 15.53
CA GLU A 173 -0.43 -11.62 16.05
C GLU A 173 0.05 -10.30 15.43
N ARG A 174 -0.43 -9.98 14.24
CA ARG A 174 -0.13 -8.75 13.48
C ARG A 174 -1.18 -7.66 13.67
N GLY A 175 -2.46 -8.03 13.72
CA GLY A 175 -3.58 -7.09 13.61
C GLY A 175 -4.01 -6.42 14.92
N GLY A 176 -3.54 -6.87 16.08
CA GLY A 176 -3.93 -6.29 17.37
C GLY A 176 -5.06 -7.03 18.09
N ILE A 177 -5.71 -6.37 19.07
CA ILE A 177 -6.56 -7.02 20.08
C ILE A 177 -8.06 -6.96 19.77
N HIS A 178 -8.50 -6.07 18.89
CA HIS A 178 -9.91 -5.96 18.54
C HIS A 178 -10.23 -6.85 17.35
N GLN A 179 -11.25 -7.70 17.50
CA GLN A 179 -11.72 -8.58 16.45
C GLN A 179 -13.04 -8.08 15.90
N ILE A 180 -13.13 -7.94 14.60
CA ILE A 180 -14.36 -7.65 13.87
C ILE A 180 -14.61 -8.72 12.81
N LYS A 181 -15.84 -8.91 12.39
CA LYS A 181 -16.19 -9.73 11.23
C LYS A 181 -16.28 -8.86 10.00
N ILE A 182 -15.67 -9.31 8.91
CA ILE A 182 -15.72 -8.64 7.63
C ILE A 182 -16.07 -9.64 6.52
N GLU A 183 -16.79 -9.14 5.51
CA GLU A 183 -17.11 -9.91 4.33
C GLU A 183 -15.87 -10.17 3.46
N THR A 184 -15.80 -11.38 2.91
CA THR A 184 -14.76 -11.77 1.96
C THR A 184 -15.33 -12.08 0.60
N GLU A 185 -14.53 -11.77 -0.42
CA GLU A 185 -14.86 -12.09 -1.81
C GLU A 185 -13.60 -12.62 -2.54
N LEU A 186 -13.80 -13.28 -3.66
CA LEU A 186 -12.75 -13.79 -4.53
C LEU A 186 -12.28 -12.67 -5.46
N LEU A 187 -10.98 -12.43 -5.56
CA LEU A 187 -10.45 -11.44 -6.50
C LEU A 187 -10.79 -11.79 -7.95
N SER A 188 -10.79 -13.07 -8.26
CA SER A 188 -11.10 -13.58 -9.59
C SER A 188 -12.47 -13.14 -10.13
N THR A 189 -13.45 -12.83 -9.26
CA THR A 189 -14.78 -12.37 -9.68
C THR A 189 -14.76 -10.97 -10.30
N PHE A 190 -13.76 -10.16 -9.95
CA PHE A 190 -13.57 -8.79 -10.45
C PHE A 190 -12.67 -8.71 -11.69
N LEU A 191 -11.98 -9.81 -12.04
CA LEU A 191 -11.11 -9.88 -13.21
C LEU A 191 -11.92 -10.29 -14.45
N THR A 192 -12.58 -9.33 -15.07
CA THR A 192 -13.42 -9.52 -16.28
C THR A 192 -12.72 -9.09 -17.56
N GLU A 193 -11.59 -8.40 -17.46
CA GLU A 193 -10.80 -7.88 -18.58
C GLU A 193 -9.31 -7.84 -18.19
N SER A 194 -8.43 -7.54 -19.14
CA SER A 194 -6.98 -7.39 -18.87
C SER A 194 -6.73 -6.22 -17.91
N ILE A 195 -5.86 -6.47 -16.95
CA ILE A 195 -5.44 -5.52 -15.90
C ILE A 195 -3.96 -5.18 -16.12
N ASP A 196 -3.60 -3.90 -16.00
CA ASP A 196 -2.21 -3.48 -16.15
C ASP A 196 -1.41 -3.71 -14.86
N LEU A 197 -2.03 -3.51 -13.69
CA LEU A 197 -1.41 -3.74 -12.39
C LEU A 197 -2.40 -4.28 -11.36
N ILE A 198 -1.99 -5.30 -10.61
CA ILE A 198 -2.58 -5.66 -9.31
C ILE A 198 -1.56 -5.34 -8.21
N LYS A 199 -1.85 -4.33 -7.37
CA LYS A 199 -1.13 -4.11 -6.12
C LYS A 199 -1.81 -4.91 -5.02
N MET A 200 -1.04 -5.61 -4.22
CA MET A 200 -1.54 -6.46 -3.12
C MET A 200 -0.71 -6.23 -1.86
N ASP A 201 -1.38 -5.72 -0.84
CA ASP A 201 -0.86 -5.50 0.49
C ASP A 201 -2.06 -5.65 1.43
N ILE A 202 -2.39 -6.90 1.75
CA ILE A 202 -3.63 -7.33 2.42
C ILE A 202 -3.39 -8.07 3.73
N GLU A 203 -2.17 -7.91 4.23
CA GLU A 203 -1.79 -8.25 5.59
C GLU A 203 -2.12 -9.70 5.98
N GLY A 204 -1.67 -10.64 5.13
CA GLY A 204 -1.68 -12.08 5.39
C GLY A 204 -2.68 -12.91 4.60
N SER A 205 -3.39 -12.32 3.62
CA SER A 205 -4.28 -13.08 2.71
C SER A 205 -3.70 -13.26 1.30
N GLU A 206 -2.46 -12.82 1.04
CA GLU A 206 -1.81 -12.83 -0.26
C GLU A 206 -1.79 -14.23 -0.87
N THR A 207 -1.37 -15.23 -0.09
CA THR A 207 -1.32 -16.62 -0.56
C THR A 207 -2.71 -17.17 -0.92
N LYS A 208 -3.75 -16.77 -0.20
CA LYS A 208 -5.13 -17.19 -0.48
C LYS A 208 -5.63 -16.58 -1.79
N VAL A 209 -5.36 -15.28 -1.99
CA VAL A 209 -5.75 -14.59 -3.23
C VAL A 209 -5.03 -15.17 -4.43
N ILE A 210 -3.72 -15.43 -4.33
CA ILE A 210 -2.99 -16.07 -5.43
C ILE A 210 -3.52 -17.49 -5.71
N LYS A 211 -3.90 -18.25 -4.68
CA LYS A 211 -4.55 -19.56 -4.84
C LYS A 211 -5.88 -19.46 -5.61
N ASP A 212 -6.72 -18.47 -5.32
CA ASP A 212 -7.94 -18.19 -6.11
C ASP A 212 -7.60 -17.93 -7.59
N LEU A 213 -6.61 -17.06 -7.86
CA LEU A 213 -6.20 -16.74 -9.24
C LEU A 213 -5.64 -17.94 -9.99
N VAL A 214 -4.94 -18.84 -9.31
CA VAL A 214 -4.43 -20.10 -9.90
C VAL A 214 -5.57 -21.06 -10.23
N LEU A 215 -6.48 -21.30 -9.28
CA LEU A 215 -7.60 -22.22 -9.45
C LEU A 215 -8.55 -21.77 -10.56
N THR A 216 -8.73 -20.47 -10.73
CA THR A 216 -9.58 -19.87 -11.77
C THR A 216 -8.82 -19.58 -13.07
N GLN A 217 -7.53 -19.92 -13.16
CA GLN A 217 -6.64 -19.64 -14.30
C GLN A 217 -6.56 -18.16 -14.67
N LYS A 218 -6.70 -17.25 -13.68
CA LYS A 218 -6.73 -15.80 -13.88
C LYS A 218 -5.43 -15.08 -13.49
N ILE A 219 -4.39 -15.79 -13.07
CA ILE A 219 -3.11 -15.18 -12.70
C ILE A 219 -2.48 -14.39 -13.87
N SER A 220 -2.69 -14.81 -15.12
CA SER A 220 -2.18 -14.12 -16.31
C SER A 220 -3.10 -13.00 -16.83
N VAL A 221 -4.20 -12.69 -16.16
CA VAL A 221 -5.10 -11.58 -16.53
C VAL A 221 -4.44 -10.22 -16.22
N SER A 222 -3.56 -10.16 -15.22
CA SER A 222 -2.75 -8.97 -14.96
C SER A 222 -1.39 -9.08 -15.66
N LYS A 223 -0.91 -7.93 -16.16
CA LYS A 223 0.44 -7.82 -16.74
C LYS A 223 1.51 -7.75 -15.66
N GLN A 224 1.22 -7.08 -14.55
CA GLN A 224 2.15 -6.83 -13.47
C GLN A 224 1.48 -7.01 -12.10
N TYR A 225 2.30 -7.37 -11.10
CA TYR A 225 1.90 -7.41 -9.70
C TYR A 225 2.94 -6.67 -8.85
N ILE A 226 2.47 -5.93 -7.86
CA ILE A 226 3.29 -5.43 -6.76
C ILE A 226 2.69 -6.00 -5.49
N ILE A 227 3.44 -6.87 -4.81
CA ILE A 227 2.92 -7.64 -3.67
C ILE A 227 3.81 -7.42 -2.46
N GLU A 228 3.22 -6.93 -1.36
CA GLU A 228 3.86 -6.97 -0.05
C GLU A 228 3.58 -8.34 0.57
N TYR A 229 4.57 -9.24 0.49
CA TYR A 229 4.43 -10.62 0.95
C TYR A 229 4.98 -10.76 2.37
N PRO A 230 4.18 -11.22 3.34
CA PRO A 230 4.61 -11.48 4.70
C PRO A 230 5.49 -12.74 4.73
N HIS A 231 6.81 -12.54 4.52
CA HIS A 231 7.78 -13.61 4.36
C HIS A 231 8.03 -14.39 5.66
N LYS A 232 8.03 -13.69 6.78
CA LYS A 232 8.22 -14.28 8.09
C LYS A 232 7.13 -13.79 9.04
N ILE A 233 6.40 -14.72 9.61
CA ILE A 233 5.35 -14.47 10.58
C ILE A 233 5.69 -15.28 11.82
N ASP A 234 6.21 -14.60 12.84
CA ASP A 234 6.64 -15.20 14.12
C ASP A 234 7.51 -16.45 13.92
N ASN A 235 7.07 -17.62 14.39
CA ASN A 235 7.81 -18.89 14.29
C ASN A 235 7.40 -19.73 13.06
N GLU A 236 6.58 -19.22 12.16
CA GLU A 236 6.18 -19.97 10.97
C GLU A 236 7.34 -20.10 9.97
N LYS A 237 7.37 -21.25 9.30
CA LYS A 237 8.35 -21.50 8.24
C LYS A 237 8.00 -20.66 7.01
N SER A 238 8.97 -19.91 6.50
CA SER A 238 8.82 -19.17 5.24
C SER A 238 8.42 -20.09 4.08
N SER A 239 7.49 -19.65 3.27
CA SER A 239 6.98 -20.32 2.07
C SER A 239 7.10 -19.48 0.79
N LEU A 240 8.02 -18.50 0.76
CA LEU A 240 8.20 -17.61 -0.40
C LEU A 240 8.41 -18.37 -1.70
N SER A 241 9.21 -19.45 -1.70
CA SER A 241 9.42 -20.26 -2.89
C SER A 241 8.11 -20.85 -3.44
N SER A 242 7.26 -21.37 -2.55
CA SER A 242 5.96 -21.93 -2.94
C SER A 242 5.00 -20.86 -3.46
N PHE A 243 5.12 -19.63 -2.92
CA PHE A 243 4.33 -18.48 -3.37
C PHE A 243 4.71 -18.02 -4.78
N LEU A 244 5.99 -18.10 -5.16
CA LEU A 244 6.50 -17.66 -6.45
C LEU A 244 6.26 -18.68 -7.59
N ILE A 245 6.21 -19.98 -7.30
CA ILE A 245 6.02 -21.04 -8.29
C ILE A 245 4.84 -20.79 -9.27
N PRO A 246 3.64 -20.35 -8.85
CA PRO A 246 2.55 -20.06 -9.79
C PRO A 246 2.89 -18.99 -10.82
N PHE A 247 3.63 -17.96 -10.43
CA PHE A 247 4.07 -16.90 -11.32
C PHE A 247 5.09 -17.41 -12.35
N GLU A 248 6.11 -18.14 -11.89
CA GLU A 248 7.12 -18.78 -12.78
C GLU A 248 6.46 -19.71 -13.80
N LYS A 249 5.52 -20.57 -13.36
CA LYS A 249 4.78 -21.48 -14.25
C LYS A 249 3.93 -20.77 -15.31
N THR A 250 3.59 -19.51 -15.09
CA THR A 250 2.78 -18.71 -16.02
C THR A 250 3.60 -17.67 -16.80
N GLY A 251 4.95 -17.79 -16.71
CA GLY A 251 5.88 -17.00 -17.52
C GLY A 251 6.12 -15.58 -16.97
N PHE A 252 5.97 -15.40 -15.66
CA PHE A 252 6.38 -14.15 -15.00
C PHE A 252 7.78 -14.26 -14.44
N ASP A 253 8.52 -13.17 -14.53
CA ASP A 253 9.71 -12.86 -13.77
C ASP A 253 9.39 -12.02 -12.55
N TYR A 254 10.37 -11.85 -11.64
CA TYR A 254 10.17 -11.02 -10.46
C TYR A 254 11.46 -10.40 -9.94
N ASN A 255 11.32 -9.21 -9.36
CA ASN A 255 12.33 -8.55 -8.55
C ASN A 255 11.89 -8.54 -7.09
N ILE A 256 12.85 -8.72 -6.18
CA ILE A 256 12.60 -8.76 -4.75
C ILE A 256 13.29 -7.58 -4.09
N LYS A 257 12.51 -6.79 -3.34
CA LYS A 257 13.02 -5.71 -2.50
C LYS A 257 12.74 -6.07 -1.04
N THR A 258 13.77 -6.10 -0.22
CA THR A 258 13.65 -6.39 1.22
C THR A 258 14.57 -5.51 2.03
N SER A 259 14.23 -5.31 3.30
CA SER A 259 15.10 -4.70 4.30
C SER A 259 15.50 -5.74 5.34
N PHE A 260 16.78 -5.77 5.70
CA PHE A 260 17.27 -6.64 6.76
C PHE A 260 16.87 -6.08 8.13
N LEU A 261 16.02 -6.81 8.86
CA LEU A 261 15.65 -6.50 10.24
C LEU A 261 16.42 -7.43 11.17
N GLN A 262 17.29 -6.87 12.02
CA GLN A 262 18.15 -7.66 12.93
C GLN A 262 17.38 -8.41 14.02
N ASN A 263 16.21 -7.91 14.46
CA ASN A 263 15.48 -8.43 15.63
C ASN A 263 13.95 -8.51 15.43
N GLY A 264 13.45 -8.64 14.20
CA GLY A 264 12.00 -8.67 13.93
C GLY A 264 11.45 -10.09 13.88
N CYS A 265 10.29 -10.33 14.52
CA CYS A 265 9.49 -11.55 14.35
C CYS A 265 8.76 -11.57 13.01
N PHE A 266 8.57 -10.38 12.40
CA PHE A 266 7.89 -10.21 11.12
C PHE A 266 8.85 -9.60 10.10
N GLN A 267 8.79 -10.13 8.88
CA GLN A 267 9.56 -9.62 7.75
C GLN A 267 8.67 -9.62 6.52
N ASP A 268 8.47 -8.44 5.94
CA ASP A 268 7.77 -8.28 4.67
C ASP A 268 8.78 -8.16 3.53
N VAL A 269 8.40 -8.72 2.39
CA VAL A 269 9.17 -8.71 1.15
C VAL A 269 8.32 -8.09 0.07
N LEU A 270 8.79 -7.01 -0.54
CA LEU A 270 8.10 -6.40 -1.66
C LEU A 270 8.53 -7.10 -2.95
N LEU A 271 7.56 -7.70 -3.63
CA LEU A 271 7.71 -8.42 -4.88
C LEU A 271 7.18 -7.57 -6.04
N TYR A 272 8.00 -7.38 -7.07
CA TYR A 272 7.59 -6.83 -8.35
C TYR A 272 7.56 -7.97 -9.35
N VAL A 273 6.38 -8.40 -9.77
CA VAL A 273 6.17 -9.54 -10.68
C VAL A 273 5.70 -8.99 -12.02
N TYR A 274 6.34 -9.39 -13.12
CA TYR A 274 6.10 -8.84 -14.45
C TYR A 274 6.38 -9.88 -15.53
N LYS A 275 5.82 -9.67 -16.71
CA LYS A 275 6.22 -10.41 -17.91
C LYS A 275 7.24 -9.60 -18.67
N ASP A 276 8.40 -10.19 -18.92
CA ASP A 276 9.39 -9.58 -19.81
C ASP A 276 8.97 -9.85 -21.25
N GLU A 277 8.45 -8.82 -21.93
CA GLU A 277 8.03 -8.93 -23.34
C GLU A 277 9.23 -9.06 -24.32
N ASN A 278 10.47 -8.96 -23.83
CA ASN A 278 11.69 -8.98 -24.63
C ASN A 278 12.44 -10.33 -24.61
N ILE A 279 11.93 -11.35 -23.93
CA ILE A 279 12.51 -12.72 -23.97
C ILE A 279 11.70 -13.59 -24.95
N HIS A 280 11.89 -13.33 -26.24
CA HIS A 280 11.51 -14.26 -27.33
C HIS A 280 12.59 -14.28 -28.40
#